data_e2087dcb9bbed61ab19b3a28468a8efa
#
_entry.id   e2087dcb9bbed61ab19b3a28468a8efa
#
_cell.length_a   1.000
_cell.length_b   1.000
_cell.length_c   1.000
_cell.angle_alpha   90.00
_cell.angle_beta   90.00
_cell.angle_gamma   90.00
#
_symmetry.space_group_name_H-M   'P 1'
#
loop_
_entity.id
_entity.type
_entity.pdbx_description
1 polymer ?
#
loop_
_entity_poly.entity_id
_entity_poly.type
_entity_poly.pdbx_seq_one_letter_code
_entity_poly.pdbx_strand_id
1 'polypeptide(L)'
;MIYYTNVKTDQPHMAFIGRWSPLHKGHISIMEKKRKENPEKPILILVRDTDFDGYSAPFRAELVKIWIKERGIKGTIMIIPDIEGVYWGRDVGYNTEMVEVNERIKNISATEIRNGIKNGNKLWKKNIACEGFSHLLTDQTSKIAESGLVIWLTGCPCSGKTTISIELVKKIRGSYPHIRVQQLDGDVIRNTPMAQGVGFSHEDRALHIKRMAQLAKMFANQGILVICAFVSPNKKIRNQARKIIGKKRFIKVYIKASQKTRIKRDGKGLYAKAIAGKISNLTGYNASYEEPDSPDLICNTDRETIKESVEKLFNYLFFQKKS
;
A
#
# COMPACT_ATOMS: atom_id res chain seq x y z
N MET A 1 -7.45 -7.37 16.79
CA MET A 1 -5.96 -7.42 16.61
C MET A 1 -5.34 -6.12 17.12
N ILE A 2 -4.30 -6.19 17.97
CA ILE A 2 -3.53 -4.99 18.38
C ILE A 2 -2.83 -4.44 17.16
N TYR A 3 -3.09 -3.18 16.82
CA TYR A 3 -2.47 -2.46 15.73
C TYR A 3 -1.21 -1.72 16.18
N TYR A 4 -1.27 -1.12 17.37
CA TYR A 4 -0.16 -0.36 17.97
C TYR A 4 -0.33 -0.30 19.48
N THR A 5 0.78 -0.36 20.21
CA THR A 5 0.82 -0.06 21.66
C THR A 5 2.18 0.52 22.02
N ASN A 6 2.20 1.44 22.98
CA ASN A 6 3.40 1.97 23.62
C ASN A 6 3.34 1.84 25.15
N VAL A 7 2.45 0.99 25.64
CA VAL A 7 2.26 0.69 27.07
C VAL A 7 2.06 -0.82 27.26
N LYS A 8 2.23 -1.28 28.50
CA LYS A 8 1.84 -2.65 28.86
C LYS A 8 0.31 -2.76 28.83
N THR A 9 -0.19 -3.88 28.33
CA THR A 9 -1.63 -4.11 28.16
C THR A 9 -2.30 -4.74 29.38
N ASP A 10 -1.55 -5.00 30.43
CA ASP A 10 -1.99 -5.60 31.70
C ASP A 10 -2.59 -4.61 32.72
N GLN A 11 -2.59 -3.31 32.39
CA GLN A 11 -3.18 -2.27 33.24
C GLN A 11 -4.52 -1.77 32.68
N PRO A 12 -5.42 -1.27 33.56
CA PRO A 12 -6.70 -0.73 33.14
C PRO A 12 -6.54 0.47 32.19
N HIS A 13 -7.31 0.46 31.09
CA HIS A 13 -7.33 1.51 30.09
C HIS A 13 -8.66 2.23 30.05
N MET A 14 -8.65 3.50 29.65
CA MET A 14 -9.86 4.23 29.26
C MET A 14 -10.19 3.89 27.81
N ALA A 15 -11.29 3.18 27.55
CA ALA A 15 -11.65 2.70 26.23
C ALA A 15 -12.50 3.71 25.46
N PHE A 16 -12.15 3.92 24.19
CA PHE A 16 -12.91 4.74 23.24
C PHE A 16 -13.18 3.91 21.98
N ILE A 17 -14.45 3.80 21.62
CA ILE A 17 -14.89 2.97 20.49
C ILE A 17 -15.46 3.87 19.39
N GLY A 18 -15.00 3.71 18.16
CA GLY A 18 -15.53 4.51 17.06
C GLY A 18 -15.00 4.12 15.69
N ARG A 19 -15.52 4.78 14.65
CA ARG A 19 -15.03 4.63 13.29
C ARG A 19 -13.79 5.48 13.02
N TRP A 20 -13.69 6.66 13.61
CA TRP A 20 -12.57 7.61 13.51
C TRP A 20 -12.22 7.98 12.05
N SER A 21 -13.20 8.35 11.23
CA SER A 21 -13.09 8.42 9.78
C SER A 21 -13.40 9.81 9.17
N PRO A 22 -12.40 10.73 9.06
CA PRO A 22 -11.10 10.68 9.73
C PRO A 22 -11.16 11.11 11.20
N LEU A 23 -10.09 10.90 11.94
CA LEU A 23 -9.96 11.43 13.29
C LEU A 23 -9.95 12.96 13.27
N HIS A 24 -10.82 13.60 14.05
CA HIS A 24 -10.99 15.06 14.06
C HIS A 24 -11.12 15.64 15.48
N LYS A 25 -11.11 16.96 15.60
CA LYS A 25 -11.14 17.67 16.88
C LYS A 25 -12.32 17.29 17.77
N GLY A 26 -13.48 16.98 17.18
CA GLY A 26 -14.62 16.46 17.95
C GLY A 26 -14.30 15.17 18.69
N HIS A 27 -13.68 14.23 18.01
CA HIS A 27 -13.27 12.95 18.61
C HIS A 27 -12.22 13.13 19.71
N ILE A 28 -11.15 13.91 19.43
CA ILE A 28 -10.07 14.08 20.41
C ILE A 28 -10.50 14.89 21.62
N SER A 29 -11.46 15.80 21.50
CA SER A 29 -11.97 16.57 22.64
C SER A 29 -12.58 15.68 23.72
N ILE A 30 -13.28 14.62 23.32
CA ILE A 30 -13.81 13.60 24.23
C ILE A 30 -12.67 12.88 24.94
N MET A 31 -11.69 12.42 24.17
CA MET A 31 -10.54 11.67 24.71
C MET A 31 -9.67 12.54 25.63
N GLU A 32 -9.41 13.79 25.22
CA GLU A 32 -8.58 14.72 26.00
C GLU A 32 -9.28 15.16 27.29
N LYS A 33 -10.61 15.33 27.29
CA LYS A 33 -11.38 15.63 28.53
C LYS A 33 -11.17 14.52 29.54
N LYS A 34 -11.38 13.26 29.17
CA LYS A 34 -11.20 12.11 30.06
C LYS A 34 -9.76 11.89 30.48
N ARG A 35 -8.80 12.17 29.63
CA ARG A 35 -7.36 12.11 29.98
C ARG A 35 -6.96 13.17 31.02
N LYS A 36 -7.53 14.38 30.98
CA LYS A 36 -7.29 15.40 31.99
C LYS A 36 -7.80 14.98 33.36
N GLU A 37 -8.91 14.26 33.41
CA GLU A 37 -9.46 13.71 34.64
C GLU A 37 -8.66 12.51 35.17
N ASN A 38 -7.96 11.79 34.30
CA ASN A 38 -7.19 10.58 34.63
C ASN A 38 -5.85 10.58 33.92
N PRO A 39 -4.88 11.44 34.21
CA PRO A 39 -3.68 11.66 33.43
C PRO A 39 -2.75 10.44 33.37
N GLU A 40 -2.76 9.59 34.38
CA GLU A 40 -1.89 8.39 34.46
C GLU A 40 -2.45 7.18 33.72
N LYS A 41 -3.76 7.16 33.46
CA LYS A 41 -4.38 6.02 32.80
C LYS A 41 -4.14 6.05 31.29
N PRO A 42 -3.66 4.95 30.69
CA PRO A 42 -3.53 4.86 29.24
C PRO A 42 -4.89 4.78 28.56
N ILE A 43 -4.93 5.15 27.30
CA ILE A 43 -6.14 5.03 26.48
C ILE A 43 -6.12 3.75 25.64
N LEU A 44 -7.29 3.16 25.42
CA LEU A 44 -7.52 2.08 24.46
C LEU A 44 -8.46 2.60 23.38
N ILE A 45 -7.95 2.69 22.14
CA ILE A 45 -8.77 3.15 21.02
C ILE A 45 -9.15 1.95 20.16
N LEU A 46 -10.43 1.67 20.11
CA LEU A 46 -11.02 0.60 19.34
C LEU A 46 -11.52 1.16 18.00
N VAL A 47 -10.85 0.80 16.90
CA VAL A 47 -11.21 1.20 15.55
C VAL A 47 -12.10 0.12 14.96
N ARG A 48 -13.39 0.45 14.74
CA ARG A 48 -14.37 -0.49 14.18
C ARG A 48 -14.06 -0.70 12.69
N ASP A 49 -13.94 -1.94 12.26
CA ASP A 49 -13.75 -2.31 10.85
C ASP A 49 -15.09 -2.30 10.12
N THR A 50 -15.38 -1.17 9.50
CA THR A 50 -16.62 -0.91 8.75
C THR A 50 -16.28 -0.52 7.34
N ASP A 51 -17.03 -0.99 6.35
CA ASP A 51 -16.83 -0.68 4.93
C ASP A 51 -17.41 0.68 4.49
N PHE A 52 -17.74 1.55 5.44
CA PHE A 52 -18.71 2.61 5.24
C PHE A 52 -18.23 3.85 4.46
N ASP A 53 -16.94 4.21 4.33
CA ASP A 53 -16.63 5.58 3.86
C ASP A 53 -15.28 5.79 3.17
N GLY A 54 -14.76 4.76 2.55
CA GLY A 54 -13.54 4.87 1.73
C GLY A 54 -12.22 4.86 2.48
N TYR A 55 -12.22 4.95 3.82
CA TYR A 55 -11.02 4.80 4.63
C TYR A 55 -11.01 3.45 5.35
N SER A 56 -10.07 2.57 4.98
CA SER A 56 -9.92 1.26 5.63
C SER A 56 -9.62 1.40 7.14
N ALA A 57 -9.99 0.40 7.94
CA ALA A 57 -9.69 0.41 9.39
C ALA A 57 -8.19 0.55 9.69
N PRO A 58 -7.25 -0.11 8.96
CA PRO A 58 -5.82 0.15 9.12
C PRO A 58 -5.40 1.59 8.84
N PHE A 59 -5.98 2.26 7.81
CA PHE A 59 -5.71 3.67 7.56
C PHE A 59 -6.18 4.56 8.71
N ARG A 60 -7.38 4.33 9.20
CA ARG A 60 -7.94 5.08 10.34
C ARG A 60 -7.13 4.85 11.62
N ALA A 61 -6.68 3.63 11.86
CA ALA A 61 -5.78 3.30 12.97
C ALA A 61 -4.42 4.01 12.85
N GLU A 62 -3.88 4.17 11.64
CA GLU A 62 -2.65 4.92 11.41
C GLU A 62 -2.80 6.42 11.73
N LEU A 63 -3.94 7.05 11.39
CA LEU A 63 -4.22 8.43 11.78
C LEU A 63 -4.25 8.59 13.31
N VAL A 64 -4.88 7.65 14.01
CA VAL A 64 -4.90 7.61 15.47
C VAL A 64 -3.49 7.46 16.05
N LYS A 65 -2.67 6.58 15.47
CA LYS A 65 -1.29 6.35 15.89
C LYS A 65 -0.42 7.59 15.73
N ILE A 66 -0.56 8.33 14.63
CA ILE A 66 0.14 9.60 14.42
C ILE A 66 -0.24 10.58 15.51
N TRP A 67 -1.53 10.75 15.80
CA TRP A 67 -2.01 11.62 16.88
C TRP A 67 -1.45 11.22 18.26
N ILE A 68 -1.47 9.93 18.60
CA ILE A 68 -0.90 9.41 19.85
C ILE A 68 0.59 9.77 19.96
N LYS A 69 1.36 9.55 18.87
CA LYS A 69 2.79 9.84 18.85
C LYS A 69 3.10 11.32 18.97
N GLU A 70 2.42 12.17 18.19
CA GLU A 70 2.63 13.63 18.24
C GLU A 70 2.32 14.23 19.62
N ARG A 71 1.36 13.65 20.34
CA ARG A 71 0.94 14.11 21.67
C ARG A 71 1.64 13.41 22.82
N GLY A 72 2.53 12.46 22.55
CA GLY A 72 3.18 11.68 23.63
C GLY A 72 2.21 10.88 24.49
N ILE A 73 1.07 10.44 23.92
CA ILE A 73 -0.01 9.78 24.69
C ILE A 73 0.36 8.32 24.93
N LYS A 74 0.15 7.84 26.16
CA LYS A 74 0.22 6.42 26.50
C LYS A 74 -1.07 5.73 26.04
N GLY A 75 -0.97 4.69 25.18
CA GLY A 75 -2.18 4.03 24.72
C GLY A 75 -1.95 2.84 23.78
N THR A 76 -3.05 2.14 23.57
CA THR A 76 -3.16 0.97 22.70
C THR A 76 -4.22 1.21 21.63
N ILE A 77 -3.96 0.80 20.41
CA ILE A 77 -4.91 0.85 19.30
C ILE A 77 -5.22 -0.58 18.87
N MET A 78 -6.50 -0.92 18.81
CA MET A 78 -6.94 -2.20 18.29
C MET A 78 -7.93 -2.01 17.15
N ILE A 79 -7.79 -2.80 16.10
CA ILE A 79 -8.82 -2.94 15.08
C ILE A 79 -9.74 -4.07 15.52
N ILE A 80 -11.04 -3.76 15.60
CA ILE A 80 -12.08 -4.71 16.00
C ILE A 80 -13.11 -4.83 14.87
N PRO A 81 -13.84 -5.97 14.77
CA PRO A 81 -14.99 -6.07 13.88
C PRO A 81 -16.00 -4.95 14.12
N ASP A 82 -16.91 -4.75 13.20
CA ASP A 82 -18.05 -3.89 13.47
C ASP A 82 -18.89 -4.50 14.58
N ILE A 83 -19.36 -3.65 15.49
CA ILE A 83 -20.11 -4.09 16.69
C ILE A 83 -21.49 -3.43 16.68
N GLU A 84 -22.50 -4.19 17.04
CA GLU A 84 -23.86 -3.73 17.22
C GLU A 84 -24.05 -3.05 18.57
N GLY A 85 -23.40 -3.56 19.61
CA GLY A 85 -23.50 -3.02 20.97
C GLY A 85 -22.40 -3.50 21.89
N VAL A 86 -22.35 -2.93 23.08
CA VAL A 86 -21.47 -3.34 24.18
C VAL A 86 -22.35 -3.80 25.33
N TYR A 87 -22.20 -5.06 25.71
CA TYR A 87 -23.00 -5.69 26.76
C TYR A 87 -22.09 -6.16 27.88
N TRP A 88 -22.52 -5.98 29.13
CA TRP A 88 -21.76 -6.42 30.31
C TRP A 88 -22.70 -7.03 31.36
N GLY A 89 -22.16 -7.96 32.14
CA GLY A 89 -22.85 -8.58 33.28
C GLY A 89 -22.82 -7.70 34.54
N ARG A 90 -23.38 -8.19 35.62
CA ARG A 90 -23.34 -7.53 36.94
C ARG A 90 -21.89 -7.50 37.46
N ASP A 91 -21.56 -6.45 38.19
CA ASP A 91 -20.34 -6.29 39.02
C ASP A 91 -19.00 -6.35 38.25
N VAL A 92 -18.98 -6.03 36.94
CA VAL A 92 -17.72 -5.93 36.16
C VAL A 92 -16.95 -4.64 36.40
N GLY A 93 -17.46 -3.68 37.17
CA GLY A 93 -16.74 -2.46 37.53
C GLY A 93 -16.48 -1.48 36.38
N TYR A 94 -17.16 -1.62 35.23
CA TYR A 94 -17.03 -0.67 34.14
C TYR A 94 -17.92 0.55 34.36
N ASN A 95 -17.30 1.74 34.27
CA ASN A 95 -18.05 2.99 34.22
C ASN A 95 -18.31 3.34 32.73
N THR A 96 -19.59 3.51 32.39
CA THR A 96 -19.99 4.09 31.12
C THR A 96 -20.41 5.53 31.35
N GLU A 97 -19.88 6.44 30.55
CA GLU A 97 -20.15 7.86 30.68
C GLU A 97 -20.33 8.51 29.32
N MET A 98 -21.37 9.34 29.19
CA MET A 98 -21.53 10.21 28.02
C MET A 98 -20.73 11.49 28.28
N VAL A 99 -19.66 11.65 27.49
CA VAL A 99 -18.79 12.83 27.59
C VAL A 99 -19.38 13.97 26.79
N GLU A 100 -19.92 14.97 27.46
CA GLU A 100 -20.44 16.17 26.81
C GLU A 100 -19.30 17.08 26.35
N VAL A 101 -19.46 17.64 25.14
CA VAL A 101 -18.60 18.64 24.54
C VAL A 101 -19.45 19.85 24.12
N ASN A 102 -18.83 21.02 24.01
CA ASN A 102 -19.53 22.24 23.62
C ASN A 102 -20.11 22.17 22.20
N GLU A 103 -21.12 22.98 21.91
CA GLU A 103 -21.84 22.98 20.62
C GLU A 103 -20.91 23.20 19.40
N ARG A 104 -19.89 24.03 19.52
CA ARG A 104 -18.91 24.27 18.45
C ARG A 104 -18.14 22.99 18.09
N ILE A 105 -17.86 22.16 19.07
CA ILE A 105 -17.17 20.88 18.89
C ILE A 105 -18.13 19.81 18.35
N LYS A 106 -19.38 19.78 18.83
CA LYS A 106 -20.42 18.86 18.33
C LYS A 106 -20.65 19.01 16.83
N ASN A 107 -20.55 20.23 16.32
CA ASN A 107 -20.77 20.54 14.89
C ASN A 107 -19.60 20.13 13.98
N ILE A 108 -18.50 19.61 14.49
CA ILE A 108 -17.41 19.10 13.65
C ILE A 108 -17.78 17.73 13.09
N SER A 109 -18.01 17.67 11.77
CA SER A 109 -18.46 16.47 11.08
C SER A 109 -17.33 15.84 10.25
N ALA A 110 -17.13 14.54 10.43
CA ALA A 110 -16.23 13.76 9.57
C ALA A 110 -16.68 13.78 8.09
N THR A 111 -17.99 13.85 7.84
CA THR A 111 -18.57 13.93 6.50
C THR A 111 -18.20 15.25 5.82
N GLU A 112 -18.30 16.38 6.53
CA GLU A 112 -17.87 17.68 6.00
C GLU A 112 -16.38 17.72 5.71
N ILE A 113 -15.56 17.09 6.57
CA ILE A 113 -14.11 16.97 6.32
C ILE A 113 -13.86 16.19 5.03
N ARG A 114 -14.50 15.02 4.83
CA ARG A 114 -14.37 14.22 3.60
C ARG A 114 -14.84 14.98 2.36
N ASN A 115 -15.97 15.68 2.44
CA ASN A 115 -16.48 16.50 1.35
C ASN A 115 -15.52 17.66 1.03
N GLY A 116 -14.96 18.32 2.03
CA GLY A 116 -13.96 19.38 1.86
C GLY A 116 -12.71 18.88 1.14
N ILE A 117 -12.20 17.69 1.51
CA ILE A 117 -11.07 17.03 0.86
C ILE A 117 -11.40 16.73 -0.61
N LYS A 118 -12.57 16.12 -0.88
CA LYS A 118 -13.02 15.74 -2.22
C LYS A 118 -13.17 16.95 -3.15
N ASN A 119 -13.65 18.06 -2.62
CA ASN A 119 -13.91 19.30 -3.37
C ASN A 119 -12.68 20.24 -3.42
N GLY A 120 -11.51 19.84 -2.90
CA GLY A 120 -10.30 20.66 -2.88
C GLY A 120 -10.36 21.86 -1.91
N ASN A 121 -11.38 21.96 -1.06
CA ASN A 121 -11.51 22.99 -0.03
C ASN A 121 -10.51 22.72 1.09
N LYS A 122 -9.78 23.74 1.55
CA LYS A 122 -8.76 23.61 2.61
C LYS A 122 -9.29 23.87 4.03
N LEU A 123 -10.55 24.28 4.18
CA LEU A 123 -11.13 24.64 5.48
C LEU A 123 -11.21 23.45 6.46
N TRP A 124 -11.33 22.22 5.95
CA TRP A 124 -11.33 21.02 6.77
C TRP A 124 -10.06 20.83 7.62
N LYS A 125 -8.91 21.40 7.21
CA LYS A 125 -7.65 21.30 7.96
C LYS A 125 -7.76 21.85 9.38
N LYS A 126 -8.63 22.82 9.61
CA LYS A 126 -8.90 23.37 10.95
C LYS A 126 -9.50 22.34 11.91
N ASN A 127 -10.19 21.34 11.39
CA ASN A 127 -11.02 20.41 12.13
C ASN A 127 -10.40 19.03 12.34
N ILE A 128 -9.29 18.71 11.68
CA ILE A 128 -8.57 17.44 11.91
C ILE A 128 -7.88 17.42 13.26
N ALA A 129 -7.62 16.22 13.78
CA ALA A 129 -7.07 16.01 15.11
C ALA A 129 -5.65 16.55 15.28
N CYS A 130 -4.80 16.40 14.26
CA CYS A 130 -3.44 16.97 14.20
C CYS A 130 -3.02 17.24 12.77
N GLU A 131 -2.04 18.12 12.59
CA GLU A 131 -1.56 18.47 11.24
C GLU A 131 -0.72 17.37 10.60
N GLY A 132 -0.05 16.55 11.40
CA GLY A 132 0.88 15.54 10.95
C GLY A 132 0.30 14.49 10.03
N PHE A 133 -1.04 14.30 10.00
CA PHE A 133 -1.66 13.42 9.02
C PHE A 133 -2.44 14.14 7.92
N SER A 134 -2.40 15.47 7.86
CA SER A 134 -3.15 16.22 6.83
C SER A 134 -2.71 15.85 5.40
N HIS A 135 -1.44 15.56 5.21
CA HIS A 135 -0.90 15.10 3.94
C HIS A 135 -1.46 13.71 3.55
N LEU A 136 -1.65 12.80 4.50
CA LEU A 136 -2.22 11.47 4.23
C LEU A 136 -3.67 11.55 3.76
N LEU A 137 -4.45 12.52 4.25
CA LEU A 137 -5.83 12.73 3.83
C LEU A 137 -5.96 13.35 2.44
N THR A 138 -4.96 14.13 2.01
CA THR A 138 -4.96 14.82 0.70
C THR A 138 -4.11 14.13 -0.34
N ASP A 139 -3.28 13.18 0.08
CA ASP A 139 -2.28 12.55 -0.77
C ASP A 139 -2.88 11.44 -1.64
N GLN A 140 -2.14 11.06 -2.68
CA GLN A 140 -2.48 9.95 -3.56
C GLN A 140 -2.62 8.60 -2.84
N THR A 141 -2.22 8.52 -1.56
CA THR A 141 -2.32 7.30 -0.74
C THR A 141 -3.76 6.80 -0.62
N SER A 142 -4.74 7.68 -0.40
CA SER A 142 -6.15 7.30 -0.42
C SER A 142 -6.59 6.83 -1.81
N LYS A 143 -6.13 7.53 -2.87
CA LYS A 143 -6.42 7.12 -4.25
C LYS A 143 -5.76 5.79 -4.63
N ILE A 144 -4.55 5.52 -4.14
CA ILE A 144 -3.86 4.24 -4.37
C ILE A 144 -4.59 3.11 -3.66
N ALA A 145 -5.02 3.34 -2.41
CA ALA A 145 -5.77 2.36 -1.63
C ALA A 145 -7.16 2.07 -2.22
N GLU A 146 -7.80 3.07 -2.85
CA GLU A 146 -9.13 2.93 -3.45
C GLU A 146 -9.10 2.43 -4.91
N SER A 147 -8.11 2.87 -5.68
CA SER A 147 -8.07 2.61 -7.14
C SER A 147 -7.43 1.29 -7.52
N GLY A 148 -6.66 0.65 -6.63
CA GLY A 148 -5.93 -0.56 -6.92
C GLY A 148 -5.00 -0.41 -8.12
N LEU A 149 -3.87 0.27 -7.95
CA LEU A 149 -2.86 0.44 -9.01
C LEU A 149 -2.06 -0.84 -9.26
N VAL A 150 -1.62 -1.02 -10.49
CA VAL A 150 -0.71 -2.10 -10.90
C VAL A 150 0.58 -1.50 -11.42
N ILE A 151 1.69 -1.74 -10.72
CA ILE A 151 3.03 -1.38 -11.15
C ILE A 151 3.63 -2.57 -11.89
N TRP A 152 3.85 -2.38 -13.17
CA TRP A 152 4.35 -3.42 -14.07
C TRP A 152 5.82 -3.20 -14.38
N LEU A 153 6.70 -3.86 -13.61
CA LEU A 153 8.14 -3.84 -13.85
C LEU A 153 8.46 -4.77 -15.00
N THR A 154 9.03 -4.24 -16.07
CA THR A 154 9.52 -5.01 -17.24
C THR A 154 11.02 -4.80 -17.44
N GLY A 155 11.68 -5.78 -18.03
CA GLY A 155 13.13 -5.77 -18.26
C GLY A 155 13.67 -7.19 -18.44
N CYS A 156 14.88 -7.31 -18.96
CA CYS A 156 15.52 -8.61 -19.19
C CYS A 156 15.76 -9.40 -17.88
N PRO A 157 15.99 -10.70 -17.92
CA PRO A 157 16.50 -11.46 -16.77
C PRO A 157 17.71 -10.77 -16.14
N CYS A 158 17.86 -10.87 -14.83
CA CYS A 158 18.95 -10.26 -14.05
C CYS A 158 19.03 -8.72 -14.10
N SER A 159 18.00 -8.01 -14.59
CA SER A 159 17.98 -6.53 -14.57
C SER A 159 17.67 -5.92 -13.18
N GLY A 160 17.28 -6.71 -12.18
CA GLY A 160 16.98 -6.24 -10.82
C GLY A 160 15.50 -6.09 -10.48
N LYS A 161 14.56 -6.52 -11.34
CA LYS A 161 13.10 -6.43 -11.13
C LYS A 161 12.65 -6.98 -9.79
N THR A 162 13.00 -8.23 -9.48
CA THR A 162 12.62 -8.93 -8.25
C THR A 162 13.14 -8.19 -7.02
N THR A 163 14.42 -7.81 -7.02
CA THR A 163 15.05 -7.10 -5.90
C THR A 163 14.38 -5.76 -5.63
N ILE A 164 14.18 -4.96 -6.69
CA ILE A 164 13.51 -3.66 -6.59
C ILE A 164 12.06 -3.83 -6.12
N SER A 165 11.33 -4.83 -6.62
CA SER A 165 9.94 -5.07 -6.20
C SER A 165 9.84 -5.46 -4.72
N ILE A 166 10.74 -6.31 -4.22
CA ILE A 166 10.79 -6.71 -2.80
C ILE A 166 11.04 -5.49 -1.90
N GLU A 167 12.08 -4.70 -2.22
CA GLU A 167 12.45 -3.53 -1.43
C GLU A 167 11.38 -2.42 -1.50
N LEU A 168 10.71 -2.26 -2.64
CA LEU A 168 9.58 -1.34 -2.77
C LEU A 168 8.39 -1.78 -1.90
N VAL A 169 8.07 -3.08 -1.88
CA VAL A 169 7.03 -3.62 -0.99
C VAL A 169 7.36 -3.37 0.48
N LYS A 170 8.62 -3.64 0.90
CA LYS A 170 9.07 -3.37 2.27
C LYS A 170 8.93 -1.89 2.63
N LYS A 171 9.37 -1.01 1.74
CA LYS A 171 9.28 0.44 1.94
C LYS A 171 7.84 0.92 2.05
N ILE A 172 6.94 0.45 1.17
CA ILE A 172 5.51 0.82 1.21
C ILE A 172 4.88 0.34 2.51
N ARG A 173 5.10 -0.91 2.92
CA ARG A 173 4.57 -1.47 4.17
C ARG A 173 5.09 -0.72 5.40
N GLY A 174 6.35 -0.30 5.38
CA GLY A 174 6.95 0.49 6.46
C GLY A 174 6.44 1.92 6.54
N SER A 175 6.24 2.58 5.38
CA SER A 175 5.80 3.98 5.30
C SER A 175 4.29 4.15 5.36
N TYR A 176 3.54 3.20 4.80
CA TYR A 176 2.08 3.23 4.67
C TYR A 176 1.45 1.87 5.02
N PRO A 177 1.43 1.48 6.31
CA PRO A 177 0.93 0.16 6.75
C PRO A 177 -0.52 -0.13 6.37
N HIS A 178 -1.32 0.91 6.11
CA HIS A 178 -2.71 0.81 5.67
C HIS A 178 -2.86 0.45 4.20
N ILE A 179 -1.81 0.60 3.38
CA ILE A 179 -1.86 0.22 1.96
C ILE A 179 -1.63 -1.29 1.84
N ARG A 180 -2.66 -1.99 1.38
CA ARG A 180 -2.53 -3.40 1.03
C ARG A 180 -1.70 -3.52 -0.24
N VAL A 181 -0.59 -4.24 -0.18
CA VAL A 181 0.31 -4.43 -1.32
C VAL A 181 0.58 -5.90 -1.56
N GLN A 182 0.45 -6.32 -2.82
CA GLN A 182 0.74 -7.68 -3.29
C GLN A 182 1.84 -7.64 -4.34
N GLN A 183 2.87 -8.47 -4.14
CA GLN A 183 3.88 -8.73 -5.15
C GLN A 183 3.48 -9.92 -6.01
N LEU A 184 3.64 -9.81 -7.33
CA LEU A 184 3.54 -10.90 -8.29
C LEU A 184 4.88 -11.00 -9.04
N ASP A 185 5.67 -12.01 -8.69
CA ASP A 185 6.96 -12.28 -9.33
C ASP A 185 6.86 -13.45 -10.29
N GLY A 186 7.38 -13.27 -11.51
CA GLY A 186 7.30 -14.27 -12.57
C GLY A 186 8.03 -15.57 -12.25
N ASP A 187 9.15 -15.51 -11.55
CA ASP A 187 9.92 -16.69 -11.17
C ASP A 187 9.22 -17.48 -10.06
N VAL A 188 8.64 -16.79 -9.09
CA VAL A 188 7.86 -17.42 -8.01
C VAL A 188 6.62 -18.11 -8.58
N ILE A 189 5.86 -17.41 -9.43
CA ILE A 189 4.60 -17.94 -9.97
C ILE A 189 4.84 -19.11 -10.92
N ARG A 190 5.95 -19.10 -11.67
CA ARG A 190 6.30 -20.22 -12.56
C ARG A 190 6.55 -21.53 -11.83
N ASN A 191 6.84 -21.49 -10.54
CA ASN A 191 6.99 -22.66 -9.67
C ASN A 191 5.68 -23.09 -8.98
N THR A 192 4.54 -22.54 -9.42
CA THR A 192 3.22 -22.88 -8.89
C THR A 192 2.34 -23.54 -9.97
N PRO A 193 1.26 -24.24 -9.59
CA PRO A 193 0.28 -24.77 -10.52
C PRO A 193 -0.32 -23.75 -11.49
N MET A 194 -0.29 -22.44 -11.15
CA MET A 194 -0.78 -21.37 -12.03
C MET A 194 0.00 -21.25 -13.35
N ALA A 195 1.22 -21.75 -13.41
CA ALA A 195 2.04 -21.80 -14.62
C ALA A 195 2.06 -23.17 -15.29
N GLN A 196 1.29 -24.13 -14.80
CA GLN A 196 1.23 -25.48 -15.39
C GLN A 196 0.81 -25.41 -16.86
N GLY A 197 1.51 -26.17 -17.71
CA GLY A 197 1.27 -26.22 -19.14
C GLY A 197 1.75 -24.98 -19.92
N VAL A 198 2.58 -24.11 -19.29
CA VAL A 198 3.09 -22.89 -19.93
C VAL A 198 4.62 -22.89 -19.95
N GLY A 199 5.18 -23.07 -21.13
CA GLY A 199 6.62 -23.06 -21.39
C GLY A 199 7.20 -21.66 -21.61
N PHE A 200 8.20 -21.59 -22.52
CA PHE A 200 8.94 -20.37 -22.83
C PHE A 200 8.86 -19.97 -24.31
N SER A 201 7.96 -20.58 -25.11
CA SER A 201 7.67 -20.12 -26.46
C SER A 201 7.09 -18.68 -26.45
N HIS A 202 6.95 -18.05 -27.60
CA HIS A 202 6.31 -16.73 -27.70
C HIS A 202 4.86 -16.78 -27.25
N GLU A 203 4.14 -17.83 -27.62
CA GLU A 203 2.74 -18.10 -27.29
C GLU A 203 2.58 -18.35 -25.80
N ASP A 204 3.43 -19.19 -25.22
CA ASP A 204 3.43 -19.48 -23.79
C ASP A 204 3.69 -18.24 -22.96
N ARG A 205 4.68 -17.42 -23.36
CA ARG A 205 4.94 -16.14 -22.66
C ARG A 205 3.75 -15.20 -22.75
N ALA A 206 3.08 -15.12 -23.91
CA ALA A 206 1.88 -14.31 -24.08
C ALA A 206 0.73 -14.81 -23.19
N LEU A 207 0.51 -16.13 -23.15
CA LEU A 207 -0.51 -16.76 -22.31
C LEU A 207 -0.21 -16.51 -20.83
N HIS A 208 1.03 -16.72 -20.40
CA HIS A 208 1.44 -16.46 -19.01
C HIS A 208 1.18 -15.01 -18.61
N ILE A 209 1.61 -14.04 -19.40
CA ILE A 209 1.40 -12.61 -19.12
C ILE A 209 -0.09 -12.26 -19.11
N LYS A 210 -0.90 -12.85 -19.99
CA LYS A 210 -2.36 -12.67 -19.99
C LYS A 210 -2.98 -13.17 -18.67
N ARG A 211 -2.60 -14.36 -18.18
CA ARG A 211 -3.05 -14.90 -16.88
C ARG A 211 -2.63 -13.98 -15.72
N MET A 212 -1.37 -13.51 -15.74
CA MET A 212 -0.84 -12.61 -14.71
C MET A 212 -1.52 -11.24 -14.70
N ALA A 213 -1.86 -10.72 -15.88
CA ALA A 213 -2.61 -9.47 -15.98
C ALA A 213 -4.05 -9.59 -15.42
N GLN A 214 -4.71 -10.73 -15.64
CA GLN A 214 -6.01 -11.01 -15.03
C GLN A 214 -5.91 -11.11 -13.50
N LEU A 215 -4.92 -11.82 -12.99
CA LEU A 215 -4.69 -11.95 -11.54
C LEU A 215 -4.40 -10.58 -10.91
N ALA A 216 -3.52 -9.78 -11.52
CA ALA A 216 -3.22 -8.43 -11.07
C ALA A 216 -4.47 -7.54 -11.06
N LYS A 217 -5.34 -7.66 -12.10
CA LYS A 217 -6.62 -6.94 -12.16
C LYS A 217 -7.56 -7.34 -11.03
N MET A 218 -7.64 -8.65 -10.70
CA MET A 218 -8.49 -9.13 -9.60
C MET A 218 -8.06 -8.52 -8.27
N PHE A 219 -6.76 -8.52 -7.95
CA PHE A 219 -6.26 -7.86 -6.75
C PHE A 219 -6.51 -6.34 -6.77
N ALA A 220 -6.27 -5.70 -7.90
CA ALA A 220 -6.49 -4.26 -8.06
C ALA A 220 -7.96 -3.87 -7.86
N ASN A 221 -8.91 -4.71 -8.29
CA ASN A 221 -10.34 -4.48 -8.07
C ASN A 221 -10.72 -4.50 -6.58
N GLN A 222 -9.90 -5.13 -5.74
CA GLN A 222 -10.06 -5.15 -4.28
C GLN A 222 -9.28 -4.00 -3.57
N GLY A 223 -8.86 -2.98 -4.32
CA GLY A 223 -8.10 -1.86 -3.76
C GLY A 223 -6.68 -2.26 -3.30
N ILE A 224 -6.10 -3.33 -3.86
CA ILE A 224 -4.75 -3.76 -3.55
C ILE A 224 -3.78 -3.15 -4.56
N LEU A 225 -2.70 -2.53 -4.08
CA LEU A 225 -1.58 -2.11 -4.90
C LEU A 225 -0.79 -3.35 -5.33
N VAL A 226 -0.72 -3.61 -6.63
CA VAL A 226 -0.03 -4.80 -7.14
C VAL A 226 1.30 -4.41 -7.78
N ILE A 227 2.39 -5.06 -7.36
CA ILE A 227 3.72 -4.88 -7.93
C ILE A 227 4.08 -6.14 -8.69
N CYS A 228 4.08 -6.04 -10.02
CA CYS A 228 4.35 -7.12 -10.95
C CYS A 228 5.80 -7.06 -11.41
N ALA A 229 6.56 -8.16 -11.31
CA ALA A 229 7.93 -8.29 -11.79
C ALA A 229 8.01 -9.37 -12.89
N PHE A 230 7.81 -8.98 -14.13
CA PHE A 230 7.80 -9.90 -15.29
C PHE A 230 8.73 -9.41 -16.38
N VAL A 231 9.35 -10.34 -17.15
CA VAL A 231 10.18 -9.98 -18.30
C VAL A 231 9.36 -9.25 -19.35
N SER A 232 8.18 -9.76 -19.73
CA SER A 232 7.25 -9.17 -20.73
C SER A 232 7.98 -8.67 -21.98
N PRO A 233 8.56 -9.57 -22.80
CA PRO A 233 9.66 -9.25 -23.74
C PRO A 233 9.26 -8.33 -24.89
N ASN A 234 8.01 -8.34 -25.33
CA ASN A 234 7.59 -7.54 -26.49
C ASN A 234 6.45 -6.56 -26.17
N LYS A 235 6.31 -5.55 -27.02
CA LYS A 235 5.31 -4.47 -26.86
C LYS A 235 3.87 -4.98 -26.89
N LYS A 236 3.59 -5.96 -27.76
CA LYS A 236 2.25 -6.54 -27.92
C LYS A 236 1.76 -7.15 -26.60
N ILE A 237 2.61 -7.94 -25.93
CA ILE A 237 2.30 -8.58 -24.64
C ILE A 237 2.06 -7.52 -23.56
N ARG A 238 2.92 -6.49 -23.46
CA ARG A 238 2.76 -5.39 -22.46
C ARG A 238 1.50 -4.58 -22.72
N ASN A 239 1.19 -4.28 -23.99
CA ASN A 239 -0.04 -3.56 -24.34
C ASN A 239 -1.29 -4.39 -24.04
N GLN A 240 -1.23 -5.71 -24.22
CA GLN A 240 -2.31 -6.62 -23.86
C GLN A 240 -2.53 -6.62 -22.33
N ALA A 241 -1.47 -6.69 -21.53
CA ALA A 241 -1.55 -6.58 -20.08
C ALA A 241 -2.19 -5.23 -19.64
N ARG A 242 -1.75 -4.11 -20.25
CA ARG A 242 -2.32 -2.78 -20.01
C ARG A 242 -3.82 -2.70 -20.37
N LYS A 243 -4.23 -3.34 -21.47
CA LYS A 243 -5.66 -3.41 -21.88
C LYS A 243 -6.50 -4.19 -20.88
N ILE A 244 -5.99 -5.32 -20.37
CA ILE A 244 -6.68 -6.18 -19.40
C ILE A 244 -6.85 -5.44 -18.06
N ILE A 245 -5.79 -4.84 -17.53
CA ILE A 245 -5.77 -4.16 -16.23
C ILE A 245 -6.54 -2.83 -16.29
N GLY A 246 -6.44 -2.14 -17.41
CA GLY A 246 -7.00 -0.80 -17.61
C GLY A 246 -5.92 0.29 -17.60
N LYS A 247 -6.00 1.19 -18.60
CA LYS A 247 -4.98 2.24 -18.84
C LYS A 247 -4.74 3.13 -17.61
N LYS A 248 -5.78 3.47 -16.86
CA LYS A 248 -5.70 4.37 -15.70
C LYS A 248 -5.01 3.75 -14.49
N ARG A 249 -5.01 2.41 -14.39
CA ARG A 249 -4.45 1.66 -13.26
C ARG A 249 -3.07 1.06 -13.53
N PHE A 250 -2.62 1.07 -14.78
CA PHE A 250 -1.39 0.41 -15.22
C PHE A 250 -0.22 1.39 -15.32
N ILE A 251 0.78 1.21 -14.48
CA ILE A 251 2.03 1.98 -14.46
C ILE A 251 3.13 1.08 -15.01
N LYS A 252 3.68 1.43 -16.17
CA LYS A 252 4.74 0.69 -16.86
C LYS A 252 6.12 1.20 -16.44
N VAL A 253 6.89 0.37 -15.78
CA VAL A 253 8.24 0.72 -15.31
C VAL A 253 9.26 -0.14 -16.04
N TYR A 254 10.22 0.51 -16.69
CA TYR A 254 11.33 -0.17 -17.34
C TYR A 254 12.53 -0.28 -16.42
N ILE A 255 12.91 -1.50 -16.06
CA ILE A 255 14.13 -1.80 -15.30
C ILE A 255 15.23 -2.11 -16.32
N LYS A 256 16.00 -1.06 -16.65
CA LYS A 256 17.07 -1.09 -17.64
C LYS A 256 18.36 -1.56 -17.02
N ALA A 257 19.04 -2.51 -17.70
CA ALA A 257 20.39 -2.96 -17.37
C ALA A 257 21.11 -3.39 -18.66
N SER A 258 22.37 -3.03 -18.80
CA SER A 258 23.21 -3.48 -19.91
C SER A 258 23.44 -4.99 -19.85
N GLN A 259 23.75 -5.58 -21.00
CA GLN A 259 24.06 -7.02 -21.07
C GLN A 259 25.23 -7.39 -20.15
N LYS A 260 26.28 -6.56 -20.10
CA LYS A 260 27.43 -6.72 -19.20
C LYS A 260 27.02 -6.83 -17.74
N THR A 261 26.15 -5.92 -17.28
CA THR A 261 25.64 -5.91 -15.90
C THR A 261 24.79 -7.14 -15.61
N ARG A 262 23.92 -7.55 -16.53
CA ARG A 262 23.05 -8.72 -16.37
C ARG A 262 23.85 -10.03 -16.29
N ILE A 263 24.89 -10.18 -17.11
CA ILE A 263 25.80 -11.32 -17.06
C ILE A 263 26.53 -11.36 -15.72
N LYS A 264 27.05 -10.21 -15.24
CA LYS A 264 27.71 -10.10 -13.92
C LYS A 264 26.78 -10.50 -12.76
N ARG A 265 25.47 -10.26 -12.90
CA ARG A 265 24.45 -10.53 -11.86
C ARG A 265 23.77 -11.89 -12.02
N ASP A 266 24.31 -12.81 -12.81
CA ASP A 266 23.68 -14.08 -13.19
C ASP A 266 23.70 -15.13 -12.05
N GLY A 267 23.09 -14.82 -10.92
CA GLY A 267 22.98 -15.74 -9.77
C GLY A 267 22.23 -17.04 -10.02
N LYS A 268 21.47 -17.13 -11.13
CA LYS A 268 20.72 -18.34 -11.55
C LYS A 268 21.45 -19.14 -12.63
N GLY A 269 22.58 -18.66 -13.12
CA GLY A 269 23.33 -19.27 -14.20
C GLY A 269 22.61 -19.30 -15.55
N LEU A 270 21.63 -18.40 -15.77
CA LEU A 270 20.87 -18.35 -17.03
C LEU A 270 21.73 -17.90 -18.20
N TYR A 271 22.54 -16.85 -18.00
CA TYR A 271 23.48 -16.37 -19.01
C TYR A 271 24.61 -17.35 -19.22
N ALA A 272 25.16 -17.94 -18.16
CA ALA A 272 26.20 -18.98 -18.27
C ALA A 272 25.69 -20.18 -19.10
N LYS A 273 24.46 -20.64 -18.87
CA LYS A 273 23.84 -21.72 -19.65
C LYS A 273 23.56 -21.32 -21.08
N ALA A 274 23.16 -20.06 -21.35
CA ALA A 274 22.92 -19.56 -22.69
C ALA A 274 24.23 -19.41 -23.48
N ILE A 275 25.32 -18.93 -22.85
CA ILE A 275 26.66 -18.85 -23.42
C ILE A 275 27.18 -20.24 -23.76
N ALA A 276 26.94 -21.24 -22.90
CA ALA A 276 27.29 -22.64 -23.13
C ALA A 276 26.36 -23.38 -24.14
N GLY A 277 25.42 -22.67 -24.80
CA GLY A 277 24.47 -23.25 -25.77
C GLY A 277 23.36 -24.11 -25.15
N LYS A 278 23.26 -24.20 -23.83
CA LYS A 278 22.25 -25.01 -23.12
C LYS A 278 20.85 -24.36 -23.07
N ILE A 279 20.76 -23.08 -23.36
CA ILE A 279 19.48 -22.32 -23.44
C ILE A 279 19.50 -21.54 -24.77
N SER A 280 18.49 -21.77 -25.62
CA SER A 280 18.39 -21.17 -26.96
C SER A 280 17.47 -19.94 -27.02
N ASN A 281 16.72 -19.62 -25.93
CA ASN A 281 15.66 -18.59 -25.95
C ASN A 281 15.69 -17.66 -24.73
N LEU A 282 16.90 -17.32 -24.24
CA LEU A 282 17.07 -16.36 -23.13
C LEU A 282 16.83 -14.94 -23.65
N THR A 283 15.76 -14.31 -23.16
CA THR A 283 15.40 -12.94 -23.52
C THR A 283 16.51 -11.95 -23.22
N GLY A 284 16.86 -11.15 -24.23
CA GLY A 284 17.92 -10.13 -24.13
C GLY A 284 19.34 -10.68 -24.29
N TYR A 285 19.48 -11.95 -24.67
CA TYR A 285 20.75 -12.55 -25.09
C TYR A 285 20.60 -13.19 -26.47
N ASN A 286 20.01 -14.39 -26.59
CA ASN A 286 19.74 -15.07 -27.83
C ASN A 286 18.25 -15.08 -28.23
N ALA A 287 17.41 -14.39 -27.51
CA ALA A 287 16.03 -14.01 -27.86
C ALA A 287 15.82 -12.51 -27.66
N SER A 288 15.03 -11.89 -28.54
CA SER A 288 14.80 -10.44 -28.55
C SER A 288 14.08 -9.94 -27.29
N TYR A 289 14.42 -8.71 -26.89
CA TYR A 289 13.67 -7.91 -25.94
C TYR A 289 13.41 -6.54 -26.57
N GLU A 290 12.15 -6.22 -26.76
CA GLU A 290 11.75 -4.89 -27.25
C GLU A 290 11.67 -3.92 -26.07
N GLU A 291 12.54 -2.91 -26.04
CA GLU A 291 12.47 -1.86 -25.01
C GLU A 291 11.10 -1.16 -25.04
N PRO A 292 10.54 -0.78 -23.90
CA PRO A 292 9.28 -0.04 -23.87
C PRO A 292 9.42 1.35 -24.51
N ASP A 293 8.53 1.71 -25.45
CA ASP A 293 8.58 3.03 -26.11
C ASP A 293 8.26 4.16 -25.14
N SER A 294 7.34 4.11 -24.32
CA SER A 294 6.94 5.19 -23.42
C SER A 294 6.64 4.57 -22.06
N PRO A 295 7.68 4.22 -21.28
CA PRO A 295 7.48 3.80 -19.90
C PRO A 295 7.09 5.02 -19.06
N ASP A 296 6.23 4.81 -18.06
CA ASP A 296 5.87 5.85 -17.11
C ASP A 296 7.09 6.20 -16.22
N LEU A 297 8.02 5.22 -16.04
CA LEU A 297 9.27 5.43 -15.32
C LEU A 297 10.37 4.49 -15.83
N ILE A 298 11.63 4.95 -15.81
CA ILE A 298 12.82 4.14 -16.10
C ILE A 298 13.70 4.10 -14.85
N CYS A 299 14.07 2.90 -14.40
CA CYS A 299 15.13 2.68 -13.42
C CYS A 299 16.33 2.09 -14.15
N ASN A 300 17.41 2.85 -14.27
CA ASN A 300 18.64 2.41 -14.93
C ASN A 300 19.59 1.81 -13.89
N THR A 301 19.53 0.51 -13.71
CA THR A 301 20.30 -0.20 -12.68
C THR A 301 21.79 -0.37 -13.01
N ASP A 302 22.26 0.11 -14.17
CA ASP A 302 23.69 0.28 -14.41
C ASP A 302 24.26 1.49 -13.66
N ARG A 303 23.41 2.50 -13.37
CA ARG A 303 23.79 3.78 -12.80
C ARG A 303 23.15 4.05 -11.43
N GLU A 304 22.00 3.43 -11.18
CA GLU A 304 21.23 3.58 -9.96
C GLU A 304 21.46 2.39 -9.03
N THR A 305 21.64 2.65 -7.75
CA THR A 305 21.59 1.64 -6.69
C THR A 305 20.14 1.13 -6.52
N ILE A 306 19.97 0.01 -5.83
CA ILE A 306 18.63 -0.50 -5.47
C ILE A 306 17.84 0.56 -4.70
N LYS A 307 18.49 1.21 -3.74
CA LYS A 307 17.87 2.26 -2.90
C LYS A 307 17.38 3.43 -3.73
N GLU A 308 18.18 3.95 -4.66
CA GLU A 308 17.81 5.06 -5.55
C GLU A 308 16.64 4.69 -6.46
N SER A 309 16.68 3.49 -7.07
CA SER A 309 15.57 3.01 -7.91
C SER A 309 14.26 2.85 -7.10
N VAL A 310 14.35 2.35 -5.86
CA VAL A 310 13.19 2.21 -4.97
C VAL A 310 12.66 3.58 -4.54
N GLU A 311 13.54 4.54 -4.17
CA GLU A 311 13.13 5.92 -3.84
C GLU A 311 12.43 6.61 -5.03
N LYS A 312 12.98 6.45 -6.22
CA LYS A 312 12.43 7.00 -7.46
C LYS A 312 11.03 6.47 -7.74
N LEU A 313 10.83 5.15 -7.59
CA LEU A 313 9.52 4.51 -7.73
C LEU A 313 8.54 4.97 -6.64
N PHE A 314 8.99 5.01 -5.40
CA PHE A 314 8.20 5.44 -4.26
C PHE A 314 7.74 6.89 -4.42
N ASN A 315 8.66 7.78 -4.81
CA ASN A 315 8.36 9.18 -5.07
C ASN A 315 7.40 9.37 -6.25
N TYR A 316 7.55 8.57 -7.31
CA TYR A 316 6.62 8.58 -8.44
C TYR A 316 5.20 8.20 -8.03
N LEU A 317 5.06 7.21 -7.15
CA LEU A 317 3.75 6.72 -6.69
C LEU A 317 3.05 7.70 -5.76
N PHE A 318 3.79 8.28 -4.83
CA PHE A 318 3.21 8.97 -3.68
C PHE A 318 3.33 10.50 -3.74
N PHE A 319 4.29 11.04 -4.50
CA PHE A 319 4.59 12.47 -4.47
C PHE A 319 4.50 13.20 -5.82
N GLN A 320 4.48 12.49 -6.96
CA GLN A 320 4.28 13.17 -8.24
C GLN A 320 2.81 13.56 -8.41
N LYS A 321 2.55 14.88 -8.52
CA LYS A 321 1.29 15.38 -9.08
C LYS A 321 1.21 14.89 -10.52
N LYS A 322 0.24 14.02 -10.84
CA LYS A 322 -0.13 13.80 -12.24
C LYS A 322 -0.74 15.12 -12.73
N SER A 323 0.03 15.86 -13.54
CA SER A 323 -0.46 16.96 -14.32
C SER A 323 -1.58 16.51 -15.26
#